data_eb996cb4b508bd4f10557fc3dff3ef2a
#
_entry.id   eb996cb4b508bd4f10557fc3dff3ef2a
#
_cell.length_a   1.000
_cell.length_b   1.000
_cell.length_c   1.000
_cell.angle_alpha   90.00
_cell.angle_beta   90.00
_cell.angle_gamma   90.00
#
_symmetry.space_group_name_H-M   'P 1'
#
loop_
_entity.id
_entity.type
_entity.pdbx_description
1 polymer ?
#
loop_
_entity_poly.entity_id
_entity_poly.type
_entity_poly.pdbx_seq_one_letter_code
_entity_poly.pdbx_strand_id
1 'polypeptide(L)'
;MLAIYSWELQAIFPNMNHKTYRILLGLYAGIILTLSSIPSKNMPRSFILEWDKVIHFSEYFIFGILAAKSIEHLTIKWVYIIIPLGVIFAIMDEYFQSFISGRFSSGWDALSDSLGFSLAVLLVWLRTNDNKNIH
;
A
#
# COMPACT_ATOMS: atom_id res chain seq x y z
N MET A 1 0.70 12.85 -26.67
CA MET A 1 1.78 12.49 -25.73
C MET A 1 1.29 11.74 -24.47
N LEU A 2 0.05 11.94 -24.02
CA LEU A 2 -0.51 11.23 -22.84
C LEU A 2 -1.01 9.80 -23.13
N ALA A 3 -1.27 9.44 -24.38
CA ALA A 3 -1.78 8.11 -24.75
C ALA A 3 -0.71 7.00 -24.67
N ILE A 4 0.58 7.35 -24.76
CA ILE A 4 1.69 6.37 -24.77
C ILE A 4 1.93 5.79 -23.38
N TYR A 5 1.61 6.54 -22.31
CA TYR A 5 1.78 6.08 -20.92
C TYR A 5 0.65 5.17 -20.41
N SER A 6 -0.48 5.09 -21.12
CA SER A 6 -1.65 4.34 -20.66
C SER A 6 -1.47 2.82 -20.76
N TRP A 7 -0.80 2.32 -21.80
CA TRP A 7 -0.60 0.88 -22.02
C TRP A 7 0.53 0.29 -21.16
N GLU A 8 1.60 1.06 -20.88
CA GLU A 8 2.70 0.58 -20.04
C GLU A 8 2.27 0.32 -18.60
N LEU A 9 1.42 1.19 -18.06
CA LEU A 9 0.87 1.00 -16.70
C LEU A 9 -0.25 -0.05 -16.65
N GLN A 10 -0.94 -0.32 -17.74
CA GLN A 10 -1.86 -1.47 -17.85
C GLN A 10 -1.11 -2.80 -17.86
N ALA A 11 0.11 -2.84 -18.41
CA ALA A 11 0.96 -4.02 -18.37
C ALA A 11 1.46 -4.36 -16.95
N ILE A 12 1.69 -3.35 -16.12
CA ILE A 12 2.10 -3.54 -14.72
C ILE A 12 0.92 -3.97 -13.82
N PHE A 13 -0.29 -3.49 -14.15
CA PHE A 13 -1.52 -3.82 -13.39
C PHE A 13 -2.58 -4.36 -14.36
N PRO A 14 -2.54 -5.67 -14.67
CA PRO A 14 -3.53 -6.29 -15.54
C PRO A 14 -4.94 -6.03 -15.03
N ASN A 15 -5.88 -5.89 -15.96
CA ASN A 15 -7.29 -5.63 -15.65
C ASN A 15 -7.94 -6.90 -15.06
N MET A 16 -7.53 -7.23 -13.83
CA MET A 16 -8.06 -8.37 -13.09
C MET A 16 -9.43 -8.03 -12.49
N ASN A 17 -10.23 -9.05 -12.22
CA ASN A 17 -11.50 -8.91 -11.53
C ASN A 17 -11.30 -8.36 -10.10
N HIS A 18 -12.21 -7.50 -9.62
CA HIS A 18 -12.19 -6.94 -8.26
C HIS A 18 -12.14 -8.02 -7.17
N LYS A 19 -12.74 -9.19 -7.41
CA LYS A 19 -12.63 -10.36 -6.49
C LYS A 19 -11.19 -10.83 -6.34
N THR A 20 -10.43 -10.88 -7.44
CA THR A 20 -9.00 -11.23 -7.43
C THR A 20 -8.19 -10.21 -6.63
N TYR A 21 -8.47 -8.91 -6.82
CA TYR A 21 -7.81 -7.86 -6.02
C TYR A 21 -8.12 -7.98 -4.52
N ARG A 22 -9.32 -8.38 -4.13
CA ARG A 22 -9.67 -8.63 -2.70
C ARG A 22 -8.88 -9.79 -2.12
N ILE A 23 -8.69 -10.86 -2.88
CA ILE A 23 -7.88 -12.00 -2.45
C ILE A 23 -6.41 -11.57 -2.32
N LEU A 24 -5.87 -10.89 -3.33
CA LEU A 24 -4.50 -10.38 -3.30
C LEU A 24 -4.28 -9.38 -2.15
N LEU A 25 -5.25 -8.52 -1.86
CA LEU A 25 -5.22 -7.59 -0.74
C LEU A 25 -5.08 -8.35 0.60
N GLY A 26 -5.89 -9.39 0.80
CA GLY A 26 -5.82 -10.21 2.02
C GLY A 26 -4.49 -10.97 2.14
N LEU A 27 -4.01 -11.57 1.04
CA LEU A 27 -2.72 -12.26 1.01
C LEU A 27 -1.56 -11.27 1.28
N TYR A 28 -1.61 -10.09 0.68
CA TYR A 28 -0.57 -9.08 0.84
C TYR A 28 -0.55 -8.51 2.27
N ALA A 29 -1.71 -8.28 2.87
CA ALA A 29 -1.80 -7.91 4.29
C ALA A 29 -1.16 -8.98 5.19
N GLY A 30 -1.38 -10.27 4.89
CA GLY A 30 -0.72 -11.37 5.59
C GLY A 30 0.80 -11.37 5.41
N ILE A 31 1.28 -11.03 4.22
CA ILE A 31 2.73 -10.88 3.94
C ILE A 31 3.31 -9.73 4.76
N ILE A 32 2.67 -8.55 4.78
CA ILE A 32 3.10 -7.41 5.59
C ILE A 32 3.26 -7.84 7.06
N LEU A 33 2.21 -8.39 7.66
CA LEU A 33 2.24 -8.82 9.06
C LEU A 33 3.29 -9.90 9.34
N THR A 34 3.53 -10.80 8.38
CA THR A 34 4.57 -11.83 8.50
C THR A 34 5.96 -11.21 8.50
N LEU A 35 6.25 -10.29 7.55
CA LEU A 35 7.53 -9.58 7.47
C LEU A 35 7.76 -8.71 8.70
N SER A 36 6.71 -8.03 9.18
CA SER A 36 6.73 -7.22 10.41
C SER A 36 7.05 -8.06 11.66
N SER A 37 6.71 -9.34 11.64
CA SER A 37 6.95 -10.27 12.76
C SER A 37 8.37 -10.84 12.81
N ILE A 38 9.22 -10.58 11.81
CA ILE A 38 10.59 -11.11 11.77
C ILE A 38 11.49 -10.30 12.71
N PRO A 39 12.18 -10.93 13.70
CA PRO A 39 13.12 -10.24 14.57
C PRO A 39 14.30 -9.64 13.79
N SER A 40 14.72 -8.42 14.13
CA SER A 40 15.76 -7.69 13.38
C SER A 40 17.14 -8.36 13.40
N LYS A 41 17.41 -9.22 14.40
CA LYS A 41 18.65 -10.02 14.46
C LYS A 41 18.83 -10.95 13.25
N ASN A 42 17.75 -11.29 12.57
CA ASN A 42 17.71 -12.16 11.40
C ASN A 42 17.76 -11.37 10.08
N MET A 43 17.89 -10.04 10.14
CA MET A 43 17.91 -9.16 8.97
C MET A 43 19.30 -8.60 8.68
N PRO A 44 19.70 -8.41 7.40
CA PRO A 44 20.96 -7.77 7.03
C PRO A 44 20.98 -6.31 7.46
N ARG A 45 21.85 -5.93 8.40
CA ARG A 45 21.86 -4.61 9.04
C ARG A 45 22.18 -3.44 8.11
N SER A 46 23.02 -3.63 7.10
CA SER A 46 23.53 -2.52 6.26
C SER A 46 22.50 -1.99 5.26
N PHE A 47 21.65 -2.86 4.73
CA PHE A 47 20.67 -2.47 3.70
C PHE A 47 19.41 -1.84 4.30
N ILE A 48 19.03 -2.25 5.52
CA ILE A 48 17.75 -1.85 6.15
C ILE A 48 17.81 -0.43 6.69
N LEU A 49 18.96 0.01 7.27
CA LEU A 49 19.07 1.31 7.93
C LEU A 49 19.00 2.51 6.97
N GLU A 50 19.43 2.35 5.71
CA GLU A 50 19.46 3.45 4.73
C GLU A 50 18.16 3.55 3.92
N TRP A 51 17.50 2.41 3.66
CA TRP A 51 16.33 2.34 2.77
C TRP A 51 15.01 2.01 3.49
N ASP A 52 15.04 1.93 4.80
CA ASP A 52 13.92 1.52 5.64
C ASP A 52 12.62 2.28 5.30
N LYS A 53 12.67 3.59 5.28
CA LYS A 53 11.50 4.45 4.95
C LYS A 53 10.98 4.24 3.52
N VAL A 54 11.88 4.01 2.57
CA VAL A 54 11.51 3.77 1.16
C VAL A 54 10.88 2.40 1.01
N ILE A 55 11.36 1.39 1.76
CA ILE A 55 10.79 0.05 1.78
C ILE A 55 9.37 0.11 2.36
N HIS A 56 9.19 0.71 3.53
CA HIS A 56 7.89 0.91 4.18
C HIS A 56 6.91 1.63 3.25
N PHE A 57 7.30 2.79 2.70
CA PHE A 57 6.49 3.53 1.75
C PHE A 57 6.07 2.69 0.55
N SER A 58 7.01 1.96 -0.07
CA SER A 58 6.76 1.15 -1.27
C SER A 58 5.83 -0.03 -0.98
N GLU A 59 6.01 -0.69 0.16
CA GLU A 59 5.20 -1.80 0.61
C GLU A 59 3.74 -1.35 0.79
N TYR A 60 3.52 -0.27 1.51
CA TYR A 60 2.17 0.27 1.72
C TYR A 60 1.60 0.97 0.48
N PHE A 61 2.43 1.45 -0.44
CA PHE A 61 1.97 1.95 -1.73
C PHE A 61 1.33 0.84 -2.57
N ILE A 62 1.97 -0.34 -2.63
CA ILE A 62 1.39 -1.53 -3.29
C ILE A 62 0.10 -1.95 -2.59
N PHE A 63 0.09 -1.96 -1.27
CA PHE A 63 -1.09 -2.28 -0.46
C PHE A 63 -2.27 -1.34 -0.77
N GLY A 64 -2.01 -0.04 -0.88
CA GLY A 64 -3.00 0.98 -1.27
C GLY A 64 -3.56 0.79 -2.69
N ILE A 65 -2.71 0.40 -3.65
CA ILE A 65 -3.19 0.06 -5.01
C ILE A 65 -4.15 -1.13 -4.96
N LEU A 66 -3.79 -2.20 -4.25
CA LEU A 66 -4.63 -3.39 -4.11
C LEU A 66 -5.96 -3.06 -3.43
N ALA A 67 -5.93 -2.23 -2.38
CA ALA A 67 -7.13 -1.77 -1.67
C ALA A 67 -8.06 -0.98 -2.60
N ALA A 68 -7.54 0.00 -3.33
CA ALA A 68 -8.30 0.82 -4.25
C ALA A 68 -8.92 0.00 -5.38
N LYS A 69 -8.16 -0.91 -5.99
CA LYS A 69 -8.62 -1.79 -7.07
C LYS A 69 -9.56 -2.91 -6.61
N SER A 70 -9.63 -3.21 -5.32
CA SER A 70 -10.60 -4.15 -4.74
C SER A 70 -12.04 -3.63 -4.75
N ILE A 71 -12.21 -2.32 -4.93
CA ILE A 71 -13.51 -1.64 -5.00
C ILE A 71 -13.95 -1.49 -6.45
N GLU A 72 -15.12 -2.01 -6.79
CA GLU A 72 -15.67 -2.01 -8.15
C GLU A 72 -15.92 -0.59 -8.68
N HIS A 73 -16.50 0.26 -7.85
CA HIS A 73 -16.78 1.66 -8.15
C HIS A 73 -16.10 2.55 -7.11
N LEU A 74 -14.82 2.86 -7.35
CA LEU A 74 -14.06 3.71 -6.46
C LEU A 74 -14.53 5.17 -6.58
N THR A 75 -15.38 5.58 -5.66
CA THR A 75 -15.89 6.95 -5.52
C THR A 75 -15.14 7.69 -4.41
N ILE A 76 -15.29 9.02 -4.36
CA ILE A 76 -14.70 9.83 -3.30
C ILE A 76 -15.14 9.38 -1.89
N LYS A 77 -16.37 8.87 -1.74
CA LYS A 77 -16.84 8.31 -0.46
C LYS A 77 -15.99 7.12 -0.02
N TRP A 78 -15.61 6.24 -0.95
CA TRP A 78 -14.72 5.12 -0.65
C TRP A 78 -13.30 5.57 -0.30
N VAL A 79 -12.79 6.63 -0.93
CA VAL A 79 -11.48 7.21 -0.58
C VAL A 79 -11.47 7.65 0.89
N TYR A 80 -12.52 8.34 1.34
CA TYR A 80 -12.67 8.77 2.74
C TYR A 80 -12.81 7.61 3.75
N ILE A 81 -13.14 6.41 3.30
CA ILE A 81 -13.22 5.20 4.14
C ILE A 81 -11.88 4.44 4.11
N ILE A 82 -11.35 4.20 2.92
CA ILE A 82 -10.18 3.33 2.72
C ILE A 82 -8.91 3.95 3.30
N ILE A 83 -8.70 5.26 3.10
CA ILE A 83 -7.49 5.93 3.60
C ILE A 83 -7.39 5.84 5.12
N PRO A 84 -8.40 6.22 5.92
CA PRO A 84 -8.33 6.02 7.38
C PRO A 84 -8.12 4.56 7.80
N LEU A 85 -8.75 3.60 7.12
CA LEU A 85 -8.54 2.18 7.43
C LEU A 85 -7.10 1.74 7.16
N GLY A 86 -6.49 2.19 6.06
CA GLY A 86 -5.09 1.90 5.75
C GLY A 86 -4.14 2.56 6.74
N VAL A 87 -4.42 3.80 7.16
CA VAL A 87 -3.63 4.50 8.19
C VAL A 87 -3.73 3.78 9.54
N ILE A 88 -4.92 3.34 9.93
CA ILE A 88 -5.11 2.56 11.15
C ILE A 88 -4.33 1.24 11.07
N PHE A 89 -4.36 0.55 9.92
CA PHE A 89 -3.61 -0.67 9.71
C PHE A 89 -2.09 -0.43 9.84
N ALA A 90 -1.57 0.64 9.25
CA ALA A 90 -0.16 1.03 9.36
C ALA A 90 0.26 1.30 10.82
N ILE A 91 -0.55 2.05 11.57
CA ILE A 91 -0.30 2.33 12.98
C ILE A 91 -0.34 1.04 13.81
N MET A 92 -1.30 0.15 13.55
CA MET A 92 -1.40 -1.12 14.24
C MET A 92 -0.23 -2.04 13.93
N ASP A 93 0.20 -2.12 12.68
CA ASP A 93 1.38 -2.90 12.28
C ASP A 93 2.62 -2.43 13.02
N GLU A 94 2.87 -1.12 13.03
CA GLU A 94 3.99 -0.52 13.76
C GLU A 94 3.89 -0.76 15.28
N TYR A 95 2.69 -0.69 15.83
CA TYR A 95 2.46 -1.03 17.23
C TYR A 95 2.80 -2.52 17.51
N PHE A 96 2.41 -3.45 16.65
CA PHE A 96 2.79 -4.86 16.78
C PHE A 96 4.30 -5.06 16.66
N GLN A 97 4.99 -4.33 15.78
CA GLN A 97 6.44 -4.40 15.66
C GLN A 97 7.15 -4.01 16.97
N SER A 98 6.57 -3.13 17.80
CA SER A 98 7.14 -2.76 19.10
C SER A 98 7.29 -3.93 20.08
N PHE A 99 6.54 -5.01 19.91
CA PHE A 99 6.65 -6.24 20.70
C PHE A 99 7.66 -7.25 20.16
N ILE A 100 8.20 -7.02 18.97
CA ILE A 100 9.14 -7.94 18.31
C ILE A 100 10.58 -7.62 18.75
N SER A 101 11.27 -8.64 19.24
CA SER A 101 12.64 -8.50 19.76
C SER A 101 13.59 -7.90 18.73
N GLY A 102 14.21 -6.76 19.09
CA GLY A 102 15.20 -6.07 18.27
C GLY A 102 14.59 -5.20 17.15
N ARG A 103 13.27 -5.07 17.05
CA ARG A 103 12.62 -4.06 16.21
C ARG A 103 12.50 -2.75 16.99
N PHE A 104 12.74 -1.64 16.30
CA PHE A 104 12.51 -0.30 16.83
C PHE A 104 11.29 0.27 16.11
N SER A 105 10.14 0.20 16.81
CA SER A 105 8.93 0.87 16.34
C SER A 105 9.18 2.38 16.22
N SER A 106 8.83 2.94 15.08
CA SER A 106 9.09 4.34 14.75
C SER A 106 7.84 5.01 14.19
N GLY A 107 7.42 6.12 14.80
CA GLY A 107 6.34 6.93 14.25
C GLY A 107 6.60 7.42 12.82
N TRP A 108 7.87 7.52 12.43
CA TRP A 108 8.26 7.87 11.05
C TRP A 108 7.98 6.74 10.06
N ASP A 109 8.02 5.47 10.51
CA ASP A 109 7.70 4.31 9.68
C ASP A 109 6.19 4.25 9.47
N ALA A 110 5.39 4.40 10.53
CA ALA A 110 3.95 4.54 10.42
C ALA A 110 3.52 5.71 9.52
N LEU A 111 4.28 6.82 9.53
CA LEU A 111 4.02 7.95 8.64
C LEU A 111 4.34 7.59 7.18
N SER A 112 5.48 6.95 6.91
CA SER A 112 5.86 6.50 5.56
C SER A 112 4.85 5.53 4.99
N ASP A 113 4.39 4.55 5.77
CA ASP A 113 3.34 3.58 5.43
C ASP A 113 2.04 4.29 5.08
N SER A 114 1.60 5.19 5.96
CA SER A 114 0.37 5.98 5.77
C SER A 114 0.40 6.84 4.52
N LEU A 115 1.54 7.47 4.24
CA LEU A 115 1.73 8.30 3.03
C LEU A 115 1.74 7.43 1.77
N GLY A 116 2.46 6.30 1.78
CA GLY A 116 2.50 5.36 0.67
C GLY A 116 1.10 4.85 0.31
N PHE A 117 0.38 4.36 1.31
CA PHE A 117 -1.00 3.88 1.14
C PHE A 117 -1.94 4.95 0.61
N SER A 118 -1.96 6.13 1.25
CA SER A 118 -2.86 7.23 0.89
C SER A 118 -2.59 7.75 -0.52
N LEU A 119 -1.32 7.93 -0.87
CA LEU A 119 -0.93 8.38 -2.22
C LEU A 119 -1.39 7.38 -3.29
N ALA A 120 -1.21 6.08 -3.05
CA ALA A 120 -1.64 5.03 -3.97
C ALA A 120 -3.16 5.06 -4.22
N VAL A 121 -3.95 5.15 -3.15
CA VAL A 121 -5.42 5.23 -3.23
C VAL A 121 -5.85 6.46 -4.02
N LEU A 122 -5.26 7.63 -3.74
CA LEU A 122 -5.56 8.88 -4.44
C LEU A 122 -5.22 8.80 -5.94
N LEU A 123 -4.05 8.26 -6.29
CA LEU A 123 -3.63 8.11 -7.69
C LEU A 123 -4.56 7.18 -8.47
N VAL A 124 -4.97 6.05 -7.88
CA VAL A 124 -5.92 5.13 -8.52
C VAL A 124 -7.28 5.81 -8.69
N TRP A 125 -7.75 6.55 -7.68
CA TRP A 125 -9.03 7.26 -7.75
C TRP A 125 -9.03 8.37 -8.82
N LEU A 126 -8.01 9.23 -8.85
CA LEU A 126 -7.86 10.29 -9.85
C LEU A 126 -7.90 9.70 -11.27
N ARG A 127 -7.13 8.64 -11.52
CA ARG A 127 -7.07 8.00 -12.82
C ARG A 127 -8.40 7.38 -13.24
N THR A 128 -9.14 6.80 -12.30
CA THR A 128 -10.46 6.23 -12.56
C THR A 128 -11.47 7.31 -12.92
N ASN A 129 -11.38 8.49 -12.32
CA ASN A 129 -12.26 9.63 -12.61
C ASN A 129 -11.94 10.31 -13.94
N ASP A 130 -10.66 10.48 -14.27
CA ASP A 130 -10.26 11.09 -15.55
C ASP A 130 -10.79 10.30 -16.74
N ASN A 131 -10.74 8.96 -16.67
CA ASN A 131 -11.26 8.09 -17.72
C ASN A 131 -12.80 8.18 -17.89
N LYS A 132 -13.53 8.59 -16.86
CA LYS A 132 -15.00 8.78 -16.95
C LYS A 132 -15.40 10.11 -17.60
N ASN A 133 -14.52 11.10 -17.56
CA ASN A 133 -14.79 12.43 -18.13
C ASN A 133 -14.45 12.54 -19.63
N ILE A 134 -13.85 11.50 -20.22
CA ILE A 134 -13.41 11.45 -21.61
C ILE A 134 -14.46 10.73 -22.51
N HIS A 135 -15.48 10.09 -21.92
CA HIS A 135 -16.56 9.37 -22.59
C HIS A 135 -17.91 9.99 -22.23
#